data_e4547478ba2a27e986530a3762fb2ed4
#
_entry.id   e4547478ba2a27e986530a3762fb2ed4
#
_cell.length_a   1.000
_cell.length_b   1.000
_cell.length_c   1.000
_cell.angle_alpha   90.00
_cell.angle_beta   90.00
_cell.angle_gamma   90.00
#
_symmetry.space_group_name_H-M   'P 1'
#
loop_
_entity.id
_entity.type
_entity.pdbx_description
1 polymer ?
#
loop_
_entity_poly.entity_id
_entity_poly.type
_entity_poly.pdbx_seq_one_letter_code
_entity_poly.pdbx_strand_id
1 'polypeptide(L)'
;MTAGAQTDGAAERSALRRALNELDARLADATERGPGAHLRFDPLVDRLRTPVAAFLQPELERRLDLHVDADDSFARDRIAHVLAGACGVAALSALLRAMEHDRNDGGDTLQLDLLALFRAWPEESIRLVLAGVGSDDPRTRQIGIWGLAVIDFGGAKYFELVADMASDPDPQVRAKVMSTLGSIFGVGDPPRARAILIAGARDPAPEVRRNAVAALGSSHDETVTDLLVACADDTDRWVRYWAAWSLSRRPGPAVRAALERFAADEDGDVRDAARAVMG
;
A
#
# COMPACT_ATOMS: atom_id res chain seq x y z
N MET A 1 -4.17 -5.33 -51.57
CA MET A 1 -3.88 -6.04 -50.29
C MET A 1 -4.41 -5.30 -49.03
N THR A 2 -5.45 -4.47 -49.13
CA THR A 2 -5.86 -3.58 -47.98
C THR A 2 -7.24 -3.89 -47.38
N ALA A 3 -8.15 -4.59 -48.05
CA ALA A 3 -9.49 -4.86 -47.53
C ALA A 3 -9.54 -6.05 -46.52
N GLY A 4 -8.70 -7.08 -46.73
CA GLY A 4 -8.66 -8.24 -45.84
C GLY A 4 -8.10 -7.92 -44.43
N ALA A 5 -7.05 -7.09 -44.32
CA ALA A 5 -6.44 -6.71 -43.06
C ALA A 5 -7.35 -5.78 -42.21
N GLN A 6 -8.21 -4.98 -42.84
CA GLN A 6 -9.18 -4.12 -42.16
C GLN A 6 -10.37 -4.92 -41.57
N THR A 7 -10.81 -5.96 -42.27
CA THR A 7 -11.89 -6.86 -41.79
C THR A 7 -11.41 -7.72 -40.63
N ASP A 8 -10.19 -8.23 -40.66
CA ASP A 8 -9.60 -9.01 -39.55
C ASP A 8 -9.44 -8.18 -38.25
N GLY A 9 -8.95 -6.95 -38.37
CA GLY A 9 -8.81 -6.06 -37.23
C GLY A 9 -10.15 -5.66 -36.60
N ALA A 10 -11.22 -5.50 -37.40
CA ALA A 10 -12.56 -5.21 -36.89
C ALA A 10 -13.18 -6.41 -36.15
N ALA A 11 -12.98 -7.62 -36.68
CA ALA A 11 -13.43 -8.86 -36.07
C ALA A 11 -12.73 -9.12 -34.73
N GLU A 12 -11.40 -8.89 -34.67
CA GLU A 12 -10.61 -9.02 -33.46
C GLU A 12 -11.03 -8.02 -32.37
N ARG A 13 -11.21 -6.75 -32.70
CA ARG A 13 -11.74 -5.73 -31.76
C ARG A 13 -13.12 -6.10 -31.22
N SER A 14 -14.00 -6.61 -32.06
CA SER A 14 -15.33 -7.10 -31.64
C SER A 14 -15.20 -8.29 -30.70
N ALA A 15 -14.26 -9.21 -30.94
CA ALA A 15 -14.01 -10.35 -30.08
C ALA A 15 -13.45 -9.94 -28.70
N LEU A 16 -12.56 -8.93 -28.64
CA LEU A 16 -12.02 -8.40 -27.39
C LEU A 16 -13.11 -7.66 -26.57
N ARG A 17 -13.99 -6.90 -27.22
CA ARG A 17 -15.16 -6.29 -26.52
C ARG A 17 -16.09 -7.35 -25.93
N ARG A 18 -16.36 -8.44 -26.65
CA ARG A 18 -17.15 -9.56 -26.12
C ARG A 18 -16.46 -10.21 -24.93
N ALA A 19 -15.15 -10.42 -24.98
CA ALA A 19 -14.38 -10.97 -23.86
C ALA A 19 -14.41 -10.06 -22.62
N LEU A 20 -14.36 -8.73 -22.80
CA LEU A 20 -14.48 -7.78 -21.70
C LEU A 20 -15.88 -7.81 -21.08
N ASN A 21 -16.93 -7.87 -21.88
CA ASN A 21 -18.31 -7.98 -21.37
C ASN A 21 -18.55 -9.34 -20.67
N GLU A 22 -17.92 -10.41 -21.13
CA GLU A 22 -17.95 -11.71 -20.46
C GLU A 22 -17.23 -11.65 -19.11
N LEU A 23 -16.08 -10.98 -19.05
CA LEU A 23 -15.36 -10.75 -17.80
C LEU A 23 -16.24 -9.99 -16.79
N ASP A 24 -16.88 -8.91 -17.21
CA ASP A 24 -17.80 -8.15 -16.35
C ASP A 24 -18.96 -9.00 -15.82
N ALA A 25 -19.60 -9.78 -16.69
CA ALA A 25 -20.72 -10.64 -16.31
C ALA A 25 -20.30 -11.67 -15.24
N ARG A 26 -19.12 -12.25 -15.39
CA ARG A 26 -18.57 -13.19 -14.40
C ARG A 26 -18.13 -12.49 -13.11
N LEU A 27 -17.54 -11.29 -13.20
CA LEU A 27 -17.18 -10.51 -12.01
C LEU A 27 -18.41 -10.09 -11.21
N ALA A 28 -19.56 -9.91 -11.85
CA ALA A 28 -20.83 -9.62 -11.17
C ALA A 28 -21.45 -10.86 -10.50
N ASP A 29 -21.08 -12.07 -10.90
CA ASP A 29 -21.61 -13.31 -10.33
C ASP A 29 -20.83 -13.70 -9.06
N ALA A 30 -21.49 -13.54 -7.90
CA ALA A 30 -20.91 -13.89 -6.61
C ALA A 30 -20.49 -15.36 -6.49
N THR A 31 -21.12 -16.28 -7.26
CA THR A 31 -20.79 -17.72 -7.25
C THR A 31 -19.43 -18.01 -7.90
N GLU A 32 -18.96 -17.12 -8.77
CA GLU A 32 -17.66 -17.21 -9.42
C GLU A 32 -16.49 -16.77 -8.52
N ARG A 33 -16.75 -16.14 -7.36
CA ARG A 33 -15.77 -15.50 -6.47
C ARG A 33 -15.26 -16.40 -5.32
N GLY A 34 -15.42 -17.69 -5.41
CA GLY A 34 -14.95 -18.64 -4.38
C GLY A 34 -13.46 -19.04 -4.50
N PRO A 35 -12.99 -19.99 -3.67
CA PRO A 35 -11.65 -20.51 -3.77
C PRO A 35 -11.30 -20.96 -5.19
N GLY A 36 -10.12 -20.57 -5.69
CA GLY A 36 -9.69 -20.84 -7.06
C GLY A 36 -10.33 -19.95 -8.14
N ALA A 37 -11.02 -18.88 -7.75
CA ALA A 37 -11.65 -17.94 -8.68
C ALA A 37 -10.64 -17.40 -9.72
N HIS A 38 -9.41 -17.07 -9.31
CA HIS A 38 -8.36 -16.58 -10.20
C HIS A 38 -8.16 -17.51 -11.41
N LEU A 39 -8.14 -18.83 -11.21
CA LEU A 39 -7.96 -19.81 -12.29
C LEU A 39 -9.10 -19.77 -13.34
N ARG A 40 -10.29 -19.38 -12.93
CA ARG A 40 -11.45 -19.28 -13.85
C ARG A 40 -11.44 -18.00 -14.68
N PHE A 41 -10.87 -16.92 -14.14
CA PHE A 41 -10.78 -15.63 -14.81
C PHE A 41 -9.55 -15.50 -15.73
N ASP A 42 -8.46 -16.20 -15.39
CA ASP A 42 -7.17 -16.09 -16.09
C ASP A 42 -7.29 -16.18 -17.62
N PRO A 43 -8.05 -17.10 -18.24
CA PRO A 43 -8.13 -17.16 -19.69
C PRO A 43 -8.73 -15.92 -20.37
N LEU A 44 -9.69 -15.24 -19.68
CA LEU A 44 -10.26 -14.00 -20.18
C LEU A 44 -9.31 -12.82 -19.96
N VAL A 45 -8.71 -12.78 -18.77
CA VAL A 45 -7.71 -11.78 -18.40
C VAL A 45 -6.52 -11.84 -19.35
N ASP A 46 -5.93 -13.01 -19.59
CA ASP A 46 -4.79 -13.19 -20.49
C ASP A 46 -5.09 -12.75 -21.92
N ARG A 47 -6.30 -13.04 -22.39
CA ARG A 47 -6.75 -12.61 -23.70
C ARG A 47 -6.84 -11.09 -23.82
N LEU A 48 -7.23 -10.40 -22.76
CA LEU A 48 -7.40 -8.96 -22.73
C LEU A 48 -6.10 -8.21 -22.40
N ARG A 49 -5.09 -8.87 -21.82
CA ARG A 49 -3.80 -8.28 -21.44
C ARG A 49 -2.82 -8.11 -22.60
N THR A 50 -3.30 -7.97 -23.80
CA THR A 50 -2.47 -7.79 -24.99
C THR A 50 -2.50 -6.35 -25.49
N PRO A 51 -1.41 -5.82 -26.09
CA PRO A 51 -1.40 -4.46 -26.64
C PRO A 51 -2.49 -4.21 -27.69
N VAL A 52 -2.99 -5.26 -28.33
CA VAL A 52 -4.12 -5.15 -29.28
C VAL A 52 -5.39 -4.69 -28.58
N ALA A 53 -5.55 -4.97 -27.28
CA ALA A 53 -6.69 -4.54 -26.47
C ALA A 53 -6.57 -3.08 -25.97
N ALA A 54 -5.47 -2.36 -26.20
CA ALA A 54 -5.26 -0.99 -25.72
C ALA A 54 -6.34 0.00 -26.17
N PHE A 55 -7.05 -0.27 -27.26
CA PHE A 55 -8.21 0.54 -27.69
C PHE A 55 -9.38 0.50 -26.67
N LEU A 56 -9.38 -0.46 -25.75
CA LEU A 56 -10.37 -0.58 -24.66
C LEU A 56 -10.01 0.27 -23.44
N GLN A 57 -8.88 0.98 -23.44
CA GLN A 57 -8.43 1.76 -22.27
C GLN A 57 -9.54 2.62 -21.63
N PRO A 58 -10.29 3.47 -22.36
CA PRO A 58 -11.32 4.30 -21.71
C PRO A 58 -12.43 3.48 -21.06
N GLU A 59 -12.69 2.31 -21.61
CA GLU A 59 -13.71 1.40 -21.13
C GLU A 59 -13.24 0.61 -19.90
N LEU A 60 -11.97 0.23 -19.87
CA LEU A 60 -11.31 -0.42 -18.72
C LEU A 60 -11.15 0.55 -17.55
N GLU A 61 -10.73 1.80 -17.80
CA GLU A 61 -10.62 2.83 -16.76
C GLU A 61 -11.97 3.11 -16.10
N ARG A 62 -13.03 3.27 -16.89
CA ARG A 62 -14.38 3.45 -16.35
C ARG A 62 -14.83 2.27 -15.48
N ARG A 63 -14.51 1.03 -15.85
CA ARG A 63 -14.82 -0.16 -15.03
C ARG A 63 -13.98 -0.21 -13.77
N LEU A 64 -12.72 0.16 -13.86
CA LEU A 64 -11.85 0.26 -12.71
C LEU A 64 -12.44 1.23 -11.67
N ASP A 65 -12.83 2.43 -12.10
CA ASP A 65 -13.45 3.44 -11.24
C ASP A 65 -14.75 2.92 -10.60
N LEU A 66 -15.60 2.23 -11.36
CA LEU A 66 -16.84 1.62 -10.82
C LEU A 66 -16.56 0.61 -9.71
N HIS A 67 -15.55 -0.23 -9.84
CA HIS A 67 -15.20 -1.22 -8.82
C HIS A 67 -14.47 -0.59 -7.62
N VAL A 68 -13.72 0.48 -7.84
CA VAL A 68 -13.16 1.32 -6.76
C VAL A 68 -14.28 1.94 -5.94
N ASP A 69 -15.27 2.57 -6.59
CA ASP A 69 -16.42 3.21 -5.92
C ASP A 69 -17.29 2.19 -5.17
N ALA A 70 -17.41 0.97 -5.70
CA ALA A 70 -18.14 -0.12 -5.07
C ALA A 70 -17.39 -0.85 -3.94
N ASP A 71 -16.13 -0.46 -3.65
CA ASP A 71 -15.24 -1.16 -2.69
C ASP A 71 -15.04 -2.66 -3.04
N ASP A 72 -15.08 -2.99 -4.34
CA ASP A 72 -14.96 -4.35 -4.87
C ASP A 72 -13.50 -4.63 -5.27
N SER A 73 -12.68 -4.95 -4.30
CA SER A 73 -11.24 -5.21 -4.50
C SER A 73 -10.98 -6.37 -5.47
N PHE A 74 -11.80 -7.42 -5.43
CA PHE A 74 -11.63 -8.57 -6.31
C PHE A 74 -11.80 -8.20 -7.80
N ALA A 75 -12.83 -7.47 -8.16
CA ALA A 75 -13.07 -7.05 -9.54
C ALA A 75 -12.13 -5.91 -9.95
N ARG A 76 -11.87 -4.94 -9.05
CA ARG A 76 -10.89 -3.88 -9.23
C ARG A 76 -9.55 -4.45 -9.68
N ASP A 77 -9.02 -5.43 -8.97
CA ASP A 77 -7.72 -6.02 -9.24
C ASP A 77 -7.65 -6.71 -10.60
N ARG A 78 -8.73 -7.41 -11.02
CA ARG A 78 -8.77 -8.05 -12.35
C ARG A 78 -8.79 -7.02 -13.47
N ILE A 79 -9.59 -5.98 -13.34
CA ILE A 79 -9.65 -4.88 -14.32
C ILE A 79 -8.33 -4.13 -14.36
N ALA A 80 -7.73 -3.83 -13.21
CA ALA A 80 -6.41 -3.20 -13.11
C ALA A 80 -5.33 -4.04 -13.81
N HIS A 81 -5.35 -5.36 -13.58
CA HIS A 81 -4.40 -6.28 -14.20
C HIS A 81 -4.54 -6.34 -15.73
N VAL A 82 -5.78 -6.33 -16.25
CA VAL A 82 -6.04 -6.21 -17.69
C VAL A 82 -5.52 -4.88 -18.22
N LEU A 83 -5.84 -3.78 -17.55
CA LEU A 83 -5.45 -2.43 -17.94
C LEU A 83 -3.92 -2.28 -18.01
N ALA A 84 -3.22 -2.77 -16.97
CA ALA A 84 -1.75 -2.77 -16.93
C ALA A 84 -1.13 -3.50 -18.13
N GLY A 85 -1.61 -4.70 -18.43
CA GLY A 85 -1.08 -5.51 -19.52
C GLY A 85 -1.43 -5.00 -20.91
N ALA A 86 -2.63 -4.45 -21.11
CA ALA A 86 -3.09 -3.93 -22.38
C ALA A 86 -2.48 -2.56 -22.73
N CYS A 87 -2.38 -1.67 -21.72
CA CYS A 87 -2.08 -0.25 -21.94
C CYS A 87 -0.68 0.16 -21.44
N GLY A 88 0.00 -0.69 -20.68
CA GLY A 88 1.36 -0.41 -20.20
C GLY A 88 1.43 0.92 -19.45
N VAL A 89 2.36 1.79 -19.84
CA VAL A 89 2.57 3.10 -19.20
C VAL A 89 1.33 3.97 -19.15
N ALA A 90 0.43 3.87 -20.12
CA ALA A 90 -0.80 4.68 -20.15
C ALA A 90 -1.77 4.30 -19.01
N ALA A 91 -1.64 3.10 -18.43
CA ALA A 91 -2.42 2.65 -17.29
C ALA A 91 -2.00 3.29 -15.95
N LEU A 92 -0.76 3.78 -15.84
CA LEU A 92 -0.16 4.20 -14.56
C LEU A 92 -1.02 5.17 -13.76
N SER A 93 -1.55 6.22 -14.41
CA SER A 93 -2.36 7.23 -13.71
C SER A 93 -3.66 6.63 -13.15
N ALA A 94 -4.30 5.73 -13.88
CA ALA A 94 -5.53 5.08 -13.42
C ALA A 94 -5.25 4.11 -12.26
N LEU A 95 -4.18 3.34 -12.34
CA LEU A 95 -3.79 2.39 -11.28
C LEU A 95 -3.35 3.12 -10.00
N LEU A 96 -2.63 4.23 -10.12
CA LEU A 96 -2.27 5.06 -8.95
C LEU A 96 -3.51 5.63 -8.27
N ARG A 97 -4.52 6.13 -9.03
CA ARG A 97 -5.80 6.56 -8.46
C ARG A 97 -6.55 5.40 -7.77
N ALA A 98 -6.55 4.21 -8.36
CA ALA A 98 -7.16 3.04 -7.72
C ALA A 98 -6.50 2.67 -6.39
N MET A 99 -5.18 2.87 -6.26
CA MET A 99 -4.44 2.69 -5.00
C MET A 99 -4.85 3.67 -3.89
N GLU A 100 -5.38 4.86 -4.22
CA GLU A 100 -5.85 5.84 -3.21
C GLU A 100 -7.02 5.29 -2.37
N HIS A 101 -7.73 4.29 -2.89
CA HIS A 101 -8.87 3.64 -2.26
C HIS A 101 -8.57 2.22 -1.78
N ASP A 102 -7.31 1.77 -1.92
CA ASP A 102 -6.90 0.45 -1.45
C ASP A 102 -6.82 0.42 0.08
N ARG A 103 -7.68 -0.39 0.69
CA ARG A 103 -7.75 -0.57 2.15
C ARG A 103 -6.83 -1.67 2.66
N ASN A 104 -5.93 -2.17 1.81
CA ASN A 104 -5.04 -3.29 2.12
C ASN A 104 -5.80 -4.57 2.53
N ASP A 105 -6.92 -4.82 1.85
CA ASP A 105 -7.85 -5.93 2.11
C ASP A 105 -7.41 -7.29 1.53
N GLY A 106 -6.11 -7.44 1.27
CA GLY A 106 -5.50 -8.72 0.89
C GLY A 106 -5.27 -8.91 -0.60
N GLY A 107 -5.41 -7.88 -1.42
CA GLY A 107 -5.14 -7.91 -2.86
C GLY A 107 -3.80 -7.28 -3.22
N ASP A 108 -2.71 -8.02 -3.17
CA ASP A 108 -1.39 -7.51 -3.60
C ASP A 108 -1.29 -7.31 -5.13
N THR A 109 -2.31 -7.72 -5.91
CA THR A 109 -2.26 -7.75 -7.38
C THR A 109 -2.08 -6.35 -7.96
N LEU A 110 -2.84 -5.36 -7.49
CA LEU A 110 -2.71 -3.97 -7.94
C LEU A 110 -1.30 -3.40 -7.66
N GLN A 111 -0.75 -3.69 -6.48
CA GLN A 111 0.62 -3.29 -6.13
C GLN A 111 1.65 -3.96 -7.02
N LEU A 112 1.49 -5.26 -7.31
CA LEU A 112 2.39 -6.00 -8.20
C LEU A 112 2.37 -5.47 -9.63
N ASP A 113 1.21 -5.10 -10.15
CA ASP A 113 1.07 -4.47 -11.46
C ASP A 113 1.78 -3.11 -11.50
N LEU A 114 1.59 -2.27 -10.48
CA LEU A 114 2.29 -0.99 -10.35
C LEU A 114 3.81 -1.20 -10.29
N LEU A 115 4.29 -2.17 -9.50
CA LEU A 115 5.71 -2.51 -9.41
C LEU A 115 6.28 -2.94 -10.78
N ALA A 116 5.54 -3.73 -11.54
CA ALA A 116 5.92 -4.16 -12.87
C ALA A 116 6.01 -2.95 -13.83
N LEU A 117 5.02 -2.05 -13.78
CA LEU A 117 5.01 -0.82 -14.57
C LEU A 117 6.15 0.12 -14.18
N PHE A 118 6.43 0.30 -12.89
CA PHE A 118 7.54 1.14 -12.41
C PHE A 118 8.90 0.65 -12.92
N ARG A 119 9.09 -0.67 -12.97
CA ARG A 119 10.30 -1.27 -13.53
C ARG A 119 10.41 -1.11 -15.05
N ALA A 120 9.29 -1.21 -15.75
CA ALA A 120 9.25 -1.13 -17.21
C ALA A 120 9.36 0.32 -17.73
N TRP A 121 8.82 1.29 -16.99
CA TRP A 121 8.78 2.73 -17.36
C TRP A 121 9.20 3.61 -16.20
N PRO A 122 10.50 3.59 -15.79
CA PRO A 122 10.96 4.27 -14.59
C PRO A 122 10.86 5.80 -14.68
N GLU A 123 11.06 6.41 -15.84
CA GLU A 123 11.03 7.86 -16.02
C GLU A 123 9.61 8.42 -15.88
N GLU A 124 8.65 7.79 -16.52
CA GLU A 124 7.23 8.18 -16.42
C GLU A 124 6.69 7.92 -15.02
N SER A 125 7.08 6.80 -14.42
CA SER A 125 6.66 6.42 -13.08
C SER A 125 7.12 7.44 -12.04
N ILE A 126 8.40 7.81 -12.06
CA ILE A 126 8.91 8.79 -11.11
C ILE A 126 8.30 10.17 -11.30
N ARG A 127 8.03 10.57 -12.56
CA ARG A 127 7.37 11.84 -12.86
C ARG A 127 5.96 11.90 -12.26
N LEU A 128 5.16 10.84 -12.41
CA LEU A 128 3.81 10.76 -11.85
C LEU A 128 3.81 10.69 -10.32
N VAL A 129 4.71 9.91 -9.75
CA VAL A 129 4.84 9.75 -8.31
C VAL A 129 5.28 11.06 -7.64
N LEU A 130 6.24 11.79 -8.24
CA LEU A 130 6.64 13.12 -7.74
C LEU A 130 5.50 14.15 -7.84
N ALA A 131 4.72 14.11 -8.92
CA ALA A 131 3.52 14.94 -9.02
C ALA A 131 2.50 14.61 -7.92
N GLY A 132 2.35 13.32 -7.60
CA GLY A 132 1.49 12.85 -6.51
C GLY A 132 1.92 13.38 -5.15
N VAL A 133 3.21 13.39 -4.84
CA VAL A 133 3.75 13.97 -3.59
C VAL A 133 3.39 15.45 -3.44
N GLY A 134 3.37 16.21 -4.52
CA GLY A 134 2.99 17.63 -4.54
C GLY A 134 1.48 17.91 -4.66
N SER A 135 0.63 16.91 -4.59
CA SER A 135 -0.82 17.07 -4.78
C SER A 135 -1.50 17.78 -3.60
N ASP A 136 -2.56 18.53 -3.87
CA ASP A 136 -3.43 19.10 -2.85
C ASP A 136 -4.24 18.00 -2.10
N ASP A 137 -4.51 16.87 -2.75
CA ASP A 137 -5.22 15.75 -2.15
C ASP A 137 -4.28 14.91 -1.25
N PRO A 138 -4.57 14.76 0.05
CA PRO A 138 -3.75 13.98 0.96
C PRO A 138 -3.66 12.50 0.62
N ARG A 139 -4.68 11.90 -0.02
CA ARG A 139 -4.62 10.50 -0.46
C ARG A 139 -3.62 10.32 -1.59
N THR A 140 -3.66 11.20 -2.57
CA THR A 140 -2.68 11.23 -3.68
C THR A 140 -1.26 11.43 -3.14
N ARG A 141 -1.05 12.30 -2.12
CA ARG A 141 0.26 12.45 -1.47
C ARG A 141 0.74 11.17 -0.80
N GLN A 142 -0.14 10.43 -0.12
CA GLN A 142 0.19 9.14 0.50
C GLN A 142 0.68 8.12 -0.53
N ILE A 143 0.02 8.05 -1.70
CA ILE A 143 0.43 7.15 -2.79
C ILE A 143 1.76 7.62 -3.40
N GLY A 144 1.97 8.92 -3.52
CA GLY A 144 3.26 9.49 -3.91
C GLY A 144 4.39 9.06 -2.99
N ILE A 145 4.21 9.15 -1.66
CA ILE A 145 5.18 8.69 -0.65
C ILE A 145 5.48 7.20 -0.82
N TRP A 146 4.45 6.37 -0.94
CA TRP A 146 4.60 4.94 -1.18
C TRP A 146 5.37 4.66 -2.47
N GLY A 147 5.02 5.32 -3.56
CA GLY A 147 5.65 5.15 -4.86
C GLY A 147 7.14 5.51 -4.85
N LEU A 148 7.52 6.61 -4.18
CA LEU A 148 8.94 6.99 -4.01
C LEU A 148 9.73 5.90 -3.27
N ALA A 149 9.18 5.41 -2.19
CA ALA A 149 9.80 4.38 -1.38
C ALA A 149 9.99 3.08 -2.15
N VAL A 150 9.03 2.71 -2.99
CA VAL A 150 9.07 1.48 -3.79
C VAL A 150 10.03 1.59 -4.98
N ILE A 151 10.06 2.76 -5.66
CA ILE A 151 10.96 3.02 -6.78
C ILE A 151 12.42 3.03 -6.34
N ASP A 152 12.69 3.55 -5.15
CA ASP A 152 14.05 3.67 -4.57
C ASP A 152 14.21 2.73 -3.37
N PHE A 153 13.72 1.50 -3.48
CA PHE A 153 13.73 0.54 -2.37
C PHE A 153 15.13 0.32 -1.81
N GLY A 154 15.29 0.69 -0.54
CA GLY A 154 16.58 0.62 0.17
C GLY A 154 17.60 1.70 -0.24
N GLY A 155 17.22 2.63 -1.16
CA GLY A 155 18.01 3.78 -1.56
C GLY A 155 17.80 5.00 -0.69
N ALA A 156 18.67 6.00 -0.87
CA ALA A 156 18.60 7.27 -0.14
C ALA A 156 18.16 8.46 -1.00
N LYS A 157 17.88 8.23 -2.29
CA LYS A 157 17.66 9.31 -3.26
C LYS A 157 16.46 10.19 -2.91
N TYR A 158 15.38 9.58 -2.44
CA TYR A 158 14.14 10.28 -2.11
C TYR A 158 13.88 10.37 -0.60
N PHE A 159 14.83 9.93 0.22
CA PHE A 159 14.68 9.94 1.68
C PHE A 159 14.33 11.33 2.22
N GLU A 160 15.07 12.36 1.81
CA GLU A 160 14.84 13.72 2.31
C GLU A 160 13.46 14.25 1.93
N LEU A 161 13.00 13.98 0.71
CA LEU A 161 11.67 14.39 0.27
C LEU A 161 10.56 13.71 1.10
N VAL A 162 10.70 12.41 1.39
CA VAL A 162 9.76 11.69 2.26
C VAL A 162 9.86 12.19 3.70
N ALA A 163 11.07 12.46 4.19
CA ALA A 163 11.32 12.97 5.54
C ALA A 163 10.68 14.34 5.78
N ASP A 164 10.73 15.25 4.80
CA ASP A 164 10.11 16.57 4.88
C ASP A 164 8.59 16.48 5.05
N MET A 165 7.97 15.45 4.49
CA MET A 165 6.53 15.21 4.62
C MET A 165 6.11 14.70 6.01
N ALA A 166 7.05 14.44 6.92
CA ALA A 166 6.73 14.19 8.32
C ALA A 166 6.06 15.39 9.03
N SER A 167 6.10 16.58 8.40
CA SER A 167 5.44 17.79 8.87
C SER A 167 4.18 18.13 8.05
N ASP A 168 3.65 17.21 7.25
CA ASP A 168 2.44 17.43 6.45
C ASP A 168 1.25 17.83 7.35
N PRO A 169 0.38 18.76 6.91
CA PRO A 169 -0.79 19.16 7.69
C PRO A 169 -1.77 17.99 7.93
N ASP A 170 -1.85 17.04 7.01
CA ASP A 170 -2.74 15.89 7.12
C ASP A 170 -2.09 14.75 7.94
N PRO A 171 -2.74 14.26 9.01
CA PRO A 171 -2.18 13.23 9.87
C PRO A 171 -2.04 11.86 9.16
N GLN A 172 -2.86 11.56 8.16
CA GLN A 172 -2.74 10.31 7.42
C GLN A 172 -1.48 10.31 6.52
N VAL A 173 -1.13 11.48 5.97
CA VAL A 173 0.13 11.64 5.23
C VAL A 173 1.32 11.46 6.17
N ARG A 174 1.31 12.12 7.36
CA ARG A 174 2.37 11.90 8.36
C ARG A 174 2.46 10.45 8.80
N ALA A 175 1.32 9.78 9.04
CA ALA A 175 1.29 8.36 9.39
C ALA A 175 1.88 7.47 8.29
N LYS A 176 1.62 7.80 7.02
CA LYS A 176 2.23 7.12 5.87
C LYS A 176 3.75 7.29 5.83
N VAL A 177 4.24 8.50 6.14
CA VAL A 177 5.68 8.75 6.28
C VAL A 177 6.29 7.84 7.36
N MET A 178 5.66 7.74 8.56
CA MET A 178 6.17 6.90 9.65
C MET A 178 6.29 5.43 9.22
N SER A 179 5.24 4.87 8.61
CA SER A 179 5.26 3.48 8.13
C SER A 179 6.32 3.27 7.03
N THR A 180 6.45 4.24 6.12
CA THR A 180 7.42 4.19 5.02
C THR A 180 8.86 4.27 5.52
N LEU A 181 9.16 5.17 6.47
CA LEU A 181 10.48 5.26 7.08
C LEU A 181 10.84 3.98 7.83
N GLY A 182 9.87 3.34 8.50
CA GLY A 182 10.10 2.10 9.21
C GLY A 182 10.35 0.88 8.32
N SER A 183 9.61 0.75 7.22
CA SER A 183 9.65 -0.45 6.38
C SER A 183 10.72 -0.42 5.29
N ILE A 184 11.02 0.74 4.75
CA ILE A 184 11.86 0.87 3.55
C ILE A 184 13.15 1.63 3.84
N PHE A 185 13.05 2.79 4.47
CA PHE A 185 14.22 3.60 4.82
C PHE A 185 14.81 3.26 6.19
N GLY A 186 14.12 2.44 6.99
CA GLY A 186 14.59 1.98 8.31
C GLY A 186 15.54 0.78 8.26
N VAL A 187 15.88 0.27 7.09
CA VAL A 187 16.83 -0.83 6.97
C VAL A 187 18.21 -0.38 7.48
N GLY A 188 18.67 -1.00 8.57
CA GLY A 188 19.93 -0.63 9.22
C GLY A 188 19.81 0.48 10.28
N ASP A 189 18.61 0.89 10.65
CA ASP A 189 18.31 1.87 11.70
C ASP A 189 19.05 3.23 11.51
N PRO A 190 18.87 3.92 10.37
CA PRO A 190 19.58 5.18 10.12
C PRO A 190 19.19 6.25 11.15
N PRO A 191 20.17 6.96 11.75
CA PRO A 191 19.89 7.90 12.85
C PRO A 191 18.87 8.99 12.53
N ARG A 192 18.81 9.45 11.28
CA ARG A 192 17.85 10.48 10.86
C ARG A 192 16.42 9.93 10.76
N ALA A 193 16.23 8.74 10.18
CA ALA A 193 14.91 8.09 10.17
C ALA A 193 14.43 7.83 11.58
N ARG A 194 15.28 7.32 12.46
CA ARG A 194 14.99 7.08 13.87
C ARG A 194 14.58 8.37 14.59
N ALA A 195 15.29 9.48 14.38
CA ALA A 195 14.94 10.77 15.00
C ALA A 195 13.53 11.24 14.57
N ILE A 196 13.16 11.09 13.30
CA ILE A 196 11.82 11.43 12.78
C ILE A 196 10.76 10.50 13.41
N LEU A 197 11.04 9.21 13.51
CA LEU A 197 10.14 8.24 14.14
C LEU A 197 9.95 8.51 15.63
N ILE A 198 11.00 8.90 16.37
CA ILE A 198 10.92 9.32 17.78
C ILE A 198 10.04 10.56 17.92
N ALA A 199 10.13 11.53 17.00
CA ALA A 199 9.25 12.69 16.99
C ALA A 199 7.80 12.27 16.66
N GLY A 200 7.61 11.41 15.67
CA GLY A 200 6.30 10.87 15.29
C GLY A 200 5.60 10.09 16.40
N ALA A 201 6.34 9.42 17.27
CA ALA A 201 5.78 8.74 18.46
C ALA A 201 5.21 9.71 19.50
N ARG A 202 5.35 11.02 19.31
CA ARG A 202 4.78 12.09 20.15
C ARG A 202 3.78 12.97 19.39
N ASP A 203 3.38 12.57 18.17
CA ASP A 203 2.42 13.30 17.37
C ASP A 203 1.05 13.40 18.05
N PRO A 204 0.31 14.52 17.91
CA PRO A 204 -1.03 14.64 18.45
C PRO A 204 -2.01 13.57 17.90
N ALA A 205 -1.82 13.15 16.65
CA ALA A 205 -2.67 12.15 15.98
C ALA A 205 -2.24 10.71 16.36
N PRO A 206 -3.16 9.88 16.87
CA PRO A 206 -2.82 8.53 17.32
C PRO A 206 -2.33 7.61 16.17
N GLU A 207 -2.83 7.78 14.96
CA GLU A 207 -2.38 7.02 13.80
C GLU A 207 -0.92 7.27 13.45
N VAL A 208 -0.42 8.49 13.66
CA VAL A 208 0.99 8.81 13.46
C VAL A 208 1.83 8.16 14.56
N ARG A 209 1.43 8.30 15.84
CA ARG A 209 2.12 7.65 16.97
C ARG A 209 2.19 6.14 16.81
N ARG A 210 1.07 5.51 16.41
CA ARG A 210 0.95 4.08 16.17
C ARG A 210 1.95 3.55 15.16
N ASN A 211 2.03 4.20 13.99
CA ASN A 211 2.94 3.82 12.93
C ASN A 211 4.41 4.08 13.31
N ALA A 212 4.68 5.18 14.01
CA ALA A 212 6.02 5.49 14.49
C ALA A 212 6.51 4.47 15.54
N VAL A 213 5.67 4.11 16.52
CA VAL A 213 5.99 3.11 17.54
C VAL A 213 6.22 1.72 16.93
N ALA A 214 5.36 1.32 15.99
CA ALA A 214 5.53 0.06 15.26
C ALA A 214 6.86 0.03 14.49
N ALA A 215 7.20 1.12 13.80
CA ALA A 215 8.43 1.24 13.02
C ALA A 215 9.70 1.21 13.93
N LEU A 216 9.61 1.81 15.11
CA LEU A 216 10.71 1.81 16.10
C LEU A 216 10.97 0.44 16.74
N GLY A 217 10.05 -0.50 16.58
CA GLY A 217 10.19 -1.85 17.14
C GLY A 217 11.45 -2.58 16.73
N SER A 218 11.98 -2.32 15.53
CA SER A 218 13.21 -2.90 15.00
C SER A 218 14.50 -2.18 15.43
N SER A 219 14.42 -0.98 15.97
CA SER A 219 15.57 -0.21 16.44
C SER A 219 16.16 -0.81 17.73
N HIS A 220 17.48 -0.84 17.85
CA HIS A 220 18.20 -1.33 19.03
C HIS A 220 18.74 -0.21 19.93
N ASP A 221 18.37 1.04 19.63
CA ASP A 221 18.79 2.21 20.41
C ASP A 221 18.11 2.24 21.79
N GLU A 222 18.89 2.51 22.84
CA GLU A 222 18.37 2.56 24.21
C GLU A 222 17.32 3.66 24.42
N THR A 223 17.49 4.81 23.76
CA THR A 223 16.52 5.92 23.84
C THR A 223 15.14 5.54 23.30
N VAL A 224 15.08 4.60 22.34
CA VAL A 224 13.84 4.02 21.84
C VAL A 224 13.21 3.11 22.90
N THR A 225 13.99 2.40 23.69
CA THR A 225 13.46 1.55 24.76
C THR A 225 12.72 2.37 25.80
N ASP A 226 13.28 3.49 26.25
CA ASP A 226 12.63 4.39 27.20
C ASP A 226 11.32 4.99 26.64
N LEU A 227 11.33 5.36 25.36
CA LEU A 227 10.12 5.83 24.67
C LEU A 227 9.02 4.76 24.64
N LEU A 228 9.37 3.52 24.28
CA LEU A 228 8.42 2.40 24.23
C LEU A 228 7.85 2.07 25.62
N VAL A 229 8.68 2.14 26.67
CA VAL A 229 8.22 1.99 28.05
C VAL A 229 7.21 3.08 28.42
N ALA A 230 7.45 4.33 28.02
CA ALA A 230 6.53 5.44 28.27
C ALA A 230 5.21 5.31 27.52
N CYS A 231 5.17 4.60 26.39
CA CYS A 231 3.95 4.32 25.64
C CYS A 231 2.93 3.43 26.39
N ALA A 232 3.28 2.87 27.55
CA ALA A 232 2.34 2.15 28.40
C ALA A 232 1.20 3.05 28.93
N ASP A 233 1.37 4.36 28.91
CA ASP A 233 0.38 5.34 29.32
C ASP A 233 -0.32 6.03 28.14
N ASP A 234 -0.11 5.57 26.90
CA ASP A 234 -0.75 6.18 25.74
C ASP A 234 -2.27 5.93 25.75
N THR A 235 -3.02 6.94 25.38
CA THR A 235 -4.49 6.87 25.32
C THR A 235 -5.00 5.94 24.20
N ASP A 236 -4.22 5.73 23.15
CA ASP A 236 -4.58 4.84 22.03
C ASP A 236 -4.11 3.41 22.30
N ARG A 237 -5.05 2.46 22.29
CA ARG A 237 -4.77 1.05 22.53
C ARG A 237 -3.76 0.45 21.55
N TRP A 238 -3.76 0.89 20.29
CA TRP A 238 -2.85 0.38 19.29
C TRP A 238 -1.41 0.90 19.46
N VAL A 239 -1.25 2.09 20.02
CA VAL A 239 0.07 2.57 20.44
C VAL A 239 0.58 1.68 21.58
N ARG A 240 -0.24 1.39 22.61
CA ARG A 240 0.11 0.47 23.68
C ARG A 240 0.41 -0.94 23.18
N TYR A 241 -0.40 -1.47 22.25
CA TYR A 241 -0.19 -2.77 21.63
C TYR A 241 1.18 -2.87 20.93
N TRP A 242 1.48 -1.93 20.06
CA TRP A 242 2.75 -1.93 19.34
C TRP A 242 3.94 -1.67 20.25
N ALA A 243 3.80 -0.92 21.31
CA ALA A 243 4.83 -0.73 22.32
C ALA A 243 5.12 -2.05 23.05
N ALA A 244 4.09 -2.77 23.52
CA ALA A 244 4.24 -4.08 24.16
C ALA A 244 4.94 -5.08 23.21
N TRP A 245 4.49 -5.17 21.97
CA TRP A 245 5.12 -6.00 20.94
C TRP A 245 6.58 -5.62 20.70
N SER A 246 6.90 -4.34 20.60
CA SER A 246 8.25 -3.83 20.35
C SER A 246 9.22 -4.05 21.51
N LEU A 247 8.70 -4.06 22.75
CA LEU A 247 9.50 -4.34 23.95
C LEU A 247 9.83 -5.82 24.12
N SER A 248 9.14 -6.71 23.43
CA SER A 248 9.28 -8.16 23.54
C SER A 248 10.70 -8.70 23.34
N ARG A 249 11.50 -8.00 22.56
CA ARG A 249 12.87 -8.39 22.20
C ARG A 249 13.95 -7.62 22.95
N ARG A 250 13.56 -6.85 23.98
CA ARG A 250 14.46 -5.96 24.72
C ARG A 250 14.67 -6.46 26.14
N PRO A 251 15.91 -6.56 26.63
CA PRO A 251 16.15 -6.91 28.02
C PRO A 251 16.04 -5.70 28.95
N GLY A 252 15.83 -5.94 30.23
CA GLY A 252 15.99 -4.94 31.25
C GLY A 252 14.84 -4.90 32.28
N PRO A 253 15.12 -4.37 33.47
CA PRO A 253 14.13 -4.30 34.55
C PRO A 253 12.96 -3.34 34.21
N ALA A 254 13.24 -2.20 33.55
CA ALA A 254 12.22 -1.24 33.14
C ALA A 254 11.29 -1.84 32.06
N VAL A 255 11.86 -2.62 31.14
CA VAL A 255 11.07 -3.36 30.11
C VAL A 255 10.16 -4.38 30.79
N ARG A 256 10.66 -5.16 31.75
CA ARG A 256 9.85 -6.13 32.48
C ARG A 256 8.69 -5.46 33.21
N ALA A 257 8.97 -4.37 33.92
CA ALA A 257 7.93 -3.62 34.63
C ALA A 257 6.87 -3.03 33.65
N ALA A 258 7.29 -2.55 32.48
CA ALA A 258 6.35 -2.10 31.44
C ALA A 258 5.51 -3.25 30.88
N LEU A 259 6.11 -4.42 30.61
CA LEU A 259 5.38 -5.60 30.13
C LEU A 259 4.37 -6.12 31.18
N GLU A 260 4.70 -6.07 32.46
CA GLU A 260 3.75 -6.39 33.55
C GLU A 260 2.55 -5.41 33.55
N ARG A 261 2.76 -4.13 33.30
CA ARG A 261 1.69 -3.14 33.13
C ARG A 261 0.82 -3.45 31.91
N PHE A 262 1.40 -3.70 30.75
CA PHE A 262 0.66 -4.10 29.55
C PHE A 262 -0.10 -5.42 29.74
N ALA A 263 0.43 -6.38 30.50
CA ALA A 263 -0.25 -7.62 30.83
C ALA A 263 -1.48 -7.43 31.74
N ALA A 264 -1.62 -6.26 32.35
CA ALA A 264 -2.77 -5.83 33.14
C ALA A 264 -3.62 -4.75 32.44
N ASP A 265 -3.37 -4.45 31.14
CA ASP A 265 -4.09 -3.44 30.36
C ASP A 265 -5.60 -3.71 30.30
N GLU A 266 -6.39 -2.67 30.19
CA GLU A 266 -7.85 -2.77 29.99
C GLU A 266 -8.23 -3.44 28.67
N ASP A 267 -7.41 -3.28 27.63
CA ASP A 267 -7.62 -3.87 26.30
C ASP A 267 -7.05 -5.30 26.20
N GLY A 268 -7.84 -6.21 25.60
CA GLY A 268 -7.49 -7.62 25.47
C GLY A 268 -6.30 -7.87 24.58
N ASP A 269 -6.23 -7.17 23.44
CA ASP A 269 -5.16 -7.36 22.45
C ASP A 269 -3.80 -6.89 23.02
N VAL A 270 -3.81 -5.82 23.82
CA VAL A 270 -2.61 -5.33 24.53
C VAL A 270 -2.13 -6.35 25.56
N ARG A 271 -3.06 -6.91 26.37
CA ARG A 271 -2.70 -7.97 27.34
C ARG A 271 -2.09 -9.18 26.67
N ASP A 272 -2.69 -9.61 25.56
CA ASP A 272 -2.24 -10.83 24.84
C ASP A 272 -0.88 -10.59 24.18
N ALA A 273 -0.64 -9.41 23.61
CA ALA A 273 0.66 -9.02 23.08
C ALA A 273 1.75 -9.08 24.16
N ALA A 274 1.48 -8.55 25.36
CA ALA A 274 2.45 -8.57 26.47
C ALA A 274 2.70 -10.00 26.99
N ARG A 275 1.65 -10.81 27.16
CA ARG A 275 1.77 -12.19 27.68
C ARG A 275 2.48 -13.13 26.73
N ALA A 276 2.23 -13.01 25.42
CA ALA A 276 2.91 -13.81 24.40
C ALA A 276 4.44 -13.67 24.45
N VAL A 277 4.91 -12.61 25.07
CA VAL A 277 6.32 -12.22 25.17
C VAL A 277 6.95 -12.62 26.51
N MET A 278 6.15 -12.68 27.56
CA MET A 278 6.61 -13.00 28.92
C MET A 278 6.68 -14.51 29.18
N GLY A 279 6.04 -15.33 28.37
CA GLY A 279 6.02 -16.80 28.43
C GLY A 279 7.05 -17.45 27.54
#